data_9ca55c028c09cad361851c4b0c4242c7
#
_entry.id   9ca55c028c09cad361851c4b0c4242c7
#
_cell.length_a   1.000
_cell.length_b   1.000
_cell.length_c   1.000
_cell.angle_alpha   90.00
_cell.angle_beta   90.00
_cell.angle_gamma   90.00
#
_symmetry.space_group_name_H-M   'P 1'
#
loop_
_entity.id
_entity.type
_entity.pdbx_description
1 polymer ?
#
loop_
_entity_poly.entity_id
_entity_poly.type
_entity_poly.pdbx_seq_one_letter_code
_entity_poly.pdbx_strand_id
1 'polypeptide(L)'
;LLVDDDDALRALLRTTFEAVDVEVDEAADAVAAQECIAVARPDAIVLDVAMPGLDGVALCALLKAGPMTREIPIVLLTGSEIATEATAREAGAEALILKPFSPLELLAVVERVAAGLHATPFRAGGKRRPEEQLLLYARDLRHLLELERGQRRLLQSAYHETVTALAGALESKDHGTGEHSQRVQRFAVELAQLAAPEVCDDESVSYGFMLHDVGKIGIPDRILQKPGPLTSTERRLMETHTVLGVELLRGVSFLRGSGLEVVRSHHERWDGRGYPDGRAGTDIPAAARIFAVADALDAMTSDRPYRRAMSWPAAGRELELQSGKQFDPAVVDAFRACGRSLRRIRRELDKAA
;
A
#
# COMPACT_ATOMS: atom_id res chain seq x y z
N LEU A 1 13.36 26.27 -1.18
CA LEU A 1 13.49 26.80 -2.55
C LEU A 1 14.75 26.25 -3.21
N LEU A 2 14.63 25.65 -4.41
CA LEU A 2 15.75 25.21 -5.24
C LEU A 2 15.99 26.22 -6.37
N VAL A 3 17.21 26.73 -6.47
CA VAL A 3 17.60 27.71 -7.48
C VAL A 3 18.81 27.18 -8.26
N ASP A 4 18.61 26.79 -9.51
CA ASP A 4 19.63 26.23 -10.40
C ASP A 4 19.14 26.40 -11.85
N ASP A 5 19.98 26.67 -12.82
CA ASP A 5 19.59 26.80 -14.22
C ASP A 5 19.47 25.47 -14.96
N ASP A 6 19.95 24.37 -14.36
CA ASP A 6 19.80 23.01 -14.88
C ASP A 6 18.46 22.39 -14.50
N ASP A 7 17.51 22.33 -15.47
CA ASP A 7 16.19 21.74 -15.30
C ASP A 7 16.23 20.28 -14.82
N ALA A 8 17.22 19.49 -15.30
CA ALA A 8 17.34 18.08 -14.94
C ALA A 8 17.76 17.91 -13.49
N LEU A 9 18.67 18.75 -13.01
CA LEU A 9 19.11 18.76 -11.62
C LEU A 9 17.98 19.21 -10.69
N ARG A 10 17.25 20.28 -11.04
CA ARG A 10 16.09 20.72 -10.25
C ARG A 10 15.04 19.62 -10.13
N ALA A 11 14.65 18.99 -11.24
CA ALA A 11 13.67 17.89 -11.25
C ALA A 11 14.12 16.71 -10.38
N LEU A 12 15.42 16.36 -10.40
CA LEU A 12 15.99 15.29 -9.59
C LEU A 12 15.92 15.64 -8.10
N LEU A 13 16.36 16.85 -7.72
CA LEU A 13 16.37 17.30 -6.33
C LEU A 13 14.94 17.42 -5.77
N ARG A 14 14.01 17.99 -6.56
CA ARG A 14 12.60 18.02 -6.20
C ARG A 14 12.06 16.63 -5.90
N THR A 15 12.22 15.69 -6.82
CA THR A 15 11.75 14.31 -6.63
C THR A 15 12.36 13.67 -5.38
N THR A 16 13.63 13.95 -5.09
CA THR A 16 14.31 13.39 -3.90
C THR A 16 13.76 14.00 -2.61
N PHE A 17 13.48 15.30 -2.58
CA PHE A 17 13.03 16.01 -1.40
C PHE A 17 11.54 15.74 -1.12
N GLU A 18 10.71 15.72 -2.16
CA GLU A 18 9.30 15.34 -2.06
C GLU A 18 9.10 13.89 -1.57
N ALA A 19 10.03 12.98 -1.90
CA ALA A 19 9.99 11.59 -1.43
C ALA A 19 10.13 11.44 0.11
N VAL A 20 10.52 12.52 0.80
CA VAL A 20 10.65 12.60 2.26
C VAL A 20 9.79 13.74 2.86
N ASP A 21 8.68 14.04 2.20
CA ASP A 21 7.67 15.02 2.63
C ASP A 21 8.20 16.46 2.78
N VAL A 22 9.21 16.87 1.99
CA VAL A 22 9.67 18.25 1.91
C VAL A 22 9.02 18.95 0.71
N GLU A 23 8.29 20.03 0.97
CA GLU A 23 7.73 20.88 -0.10
C GLU A 23 8.85 21.66 -0.81
N VAL A 24 8.79 21.70 -2.13
CA VAL A 24 9.83 22.27 -2.99
C VAL A 24 9.28 23.28 -3.97
N ASP A 25 9.73 24.54 -3.84
CA ASP A 25 9.59 25.55 -4.88
C ASP A 25 10.85 25.59 -5.76
N GLU A 26 10.71 25.91 -7.05
CA GLU A 26 11.81 25.93 -8.02
C GLU A 26 11.96 27.31 -8.65
N ALA A 27 13.20 27.72 -8.91
CA ALA A 27 13.54 28.90 -9.69
C ALA A 27 14.73 28.60 -10.61
N ALA A 28 14.65 29.08 -11.85
CA ALA A 28 15.70 28.86 -12.86
C ALA A 28 16.81 29.93 -12.82
N ASP A 29 16.56 31.05 -12.15
CA ASP A 29 17.49 32.19 -12.07
C ASP A 29 17.22 33.02 -10.80
N ALA A 30 18.04 34.07 -10.61
CA ALA A 30 17.97 34.98 -9.49
C ALA A 30 16.67 35.81 -9.44
N VAL A 31 16.08 36.11 -10.58
CA VAL A 31 14.84 36.91 -10.66
C VAL A 31 13.66 36.07 -10.22
N ALA A 32 13.53 34.87 -10.78
CA ALA A 32 12.51 33.91 -10.38
C ALA A 32 12.65 33.55 -8.90
N ALA A 33 13.86 33.39 -8.38
CA ALA A 33 14.09 33.11 -6.95
C ALA A 33 13.54 34.25 -6.06
N GLN A 34 13.77 35.51 -6.41
CA GLN A 34 13.26 36.65 -5.66
C GLN A 34 11.72 36.75 -5.73
N GLU A 35 11.13 36.40 -6.87
CA GLU A 35 9.66 36.33 -7.02
C GLU A 35 9.06 35.25 -6.12
N CYS A 36 9.64 34.04 -6.09
CA CYS A 36 9.23 32.98 -5.20
C CYS A 36 9.30 33.41 -3.73
N ILE A 37 10.42 34.02 -3.30
CA ILE A 37 10.61 34.47 -1.92
C ILE A 37 9.62 35.60 -1.54
N ALA A 38 9.22 36.43 -2.50
CA ALA A 38 8.23 37.48 -2.28
C ALA A 38 6.81 36.93 -2.09
N VAL A 39 6.50 35.78 -2.67
CA VAL A 39 5.21 35.07 -2.53
C VAL A 39 5.14 34.29 -1.24
N ALA A 40 6.18 33.50 -0.97
CA ALA A 40 6.28 32.67 0.23
C ALA A 40 7.72 32.61 0.72
N ARG A 41 7.94 32.85 2.03
CA ARG A 41 9.25 32.75 2.64
C ARG A 41 9.67 31.28 2.78
N PRO A 42 10.75 30.81 2.11
CA PRO A 42 11.18 29.43 2.30
C PRO A 42 11.93 29.24 3.63
N ASP A 43 11.92 28.01 4.14
CA ASP A 43 12.66 27.63 5.34
C ASP A 43 14.19 27.49 5.06
N ALA A 44 14.54 27.18 3.81
CA ALA A 44 15.93 27.13 3.34
C ALA A 44 15.99 27.38 1.82
N ILE A 45 17.17 27.82 1.34
CA ILE A 45 17.45 27.99 -0.09
C ILE A 45 18.66 27.12 -0.45
N VAL A 46 18.51 26.31 -1.50
CA VAL A 46 19.59 25.64 -2.20
C VAL A 46 19.86 26.44 -3.46
N LEU A 47 21.06 26.95 -3.65
CA LEU A 47 21.37 27.95 -4.66
C LEU A 47 22.63 27.56 -5.45
N ASP A 48 22.49 27.36 -6.76
CA ASP A 48 23.64 27.17 -7.64
C ASP A 48 24.46 28.46 -7.76
N VAL A 49 25.78 28.30 -7.78
CA VAL A 49 26.71 29.44 -7.96
C VAL A 49 26.79 29.87 -9.41
N ALA A 50 26.77 28.92 -10.36
CA ALA A 50 27.10 29.17 -11.76
C ALA A 50 25.83 29.43 -12.61
N MET A 51 25.04 30.43 -12.25
CA MET A 51 23.83 30.81 -12.99
C MET A 51 24.06 31.98 -13.95
N PRO A 52 23.32 32.05 -15.04
CA PRO A 52 23.36 33.21 -15.97
C PRO A 52 22.86 34.50 -15.31
N GLY A 53 23.52 35.62 -15.60
CA GLY A 53 23.15 36.93 -15.06
C GLY A 53 23.75 37.17 -13.66
N LEU A 54 22.93 37.17 -12.63
CA LEU A 54 23.41 37.30 -11.23
C LEU A 54 23.82 35.94 -10.72
N ASP A 55 25.11 35.79 -10.41
CA ASP A 55 25.61 34.52 -9.86
C ASP A 55 25.10 34.25 -8.43
N GLY A 56 25.14 32.96 -8.00
CA GLY A 56 24.58 32.56 -6.72
C GLY A 56 25.30 33.15 -5.51
N VAL A 57 26.59 33.49 -5.59
CA VAL A 57 27.32 34.14 -4.48
C VAL A 57 26.82 35.56 -4.28
N ALA A 58 26.62 36.28 -5.39
CA ALA A 58 26.12 37.64 -5.36
C ALA A 58 24.63 37.67 -4.91
N LEU A 59 23.80 36.71 -5.37
CA LEU A 59 22.42 36.58 -4.90
C LEU A 59 22.38 36.24 -3.40
N CYS A 60 23.23 35.34 -2.92
CA CYS A 60 23.34 35.03 -1.49
C CYS A 60 23.65 36.27 -0.65
N ALA A 61 24.67 37.05 -1.05
CA ALA A 61 25.02 38.29 -0.38
C ALA A 61 23.87 39.32 -0.38
N LEU A 62 23.14 39.43 -1.50
CA LEU A 62 21.97 40.30 -1.60
C LEU A 62 20.86 39.87 -0.64
N LEU A 63 20.52 38.59 -0.58
CA LEU A 63 19.50 38.04 0.30
C LEU A 63 19.88 38.23 1.78
N LYS A 64 21.15 38.02 2.10
CA LYS A 64 21.66 38.19 3.49
C LYS A 64 21.74 39.65 3.92
N ALA A 65 21.83 40.60 2.99
CA ALA A 65 21.73 42.02 3.29
C ALA A 65 20.26 42.48 3.53
N GLY A 66 19.29 41.75 3.02
CA GLY A 66 17.87 42.10 3.12
C GLY A 66 17.28 41.84 4.53
N PRO A 67 16.53 42.79 5.13
CA PRO A 67 16.01 42.63 6.48
C PRO A 67 14.98 41.48 6.63
N MET A 68 14.28 41.11 5.55
CA MET A 68 13.28 40.04 5.54
C MET A 68 13.85 38.67 5.16
N THR A 69 15.01 38.64 4.51
CA THR A 69 15.59 37.44 3.91
C THR A 69 16.88 36.95 4.59
N ARG A 70 17.53 37.81 5.37
CA ARG A 70 18.84 37.51 6.01
C ARG A 70 18.82 36.29 6.92
N GLU A 71 17.66 35.98 7.51
CA GLU A 71 17.52 34.83 8.44
C GLU A 71 17.26 33.51 7.68
N ILE A 72 17.05 33.55 6.36
CA ILE A 72 16.83 32.34 5.57
C ILE A 72 18.18 31.64 5.38
N PRO A 73 18.32 30.38 5.81
CA PRO A 73 19.57 29.65 5.59
C PRO A 73 19.76 29.34 4.10
N ILE A 74 21.01 29.52 3.61
CA ILE A 74 21.37 29.34 2.22
C ILE A 74 22.50 28.32 2.09
N VAL A 75 22.26 27.27 1.28
CA VAL A 75 23.25 26.27 0.89
C VAL A 75 23.67 26.54 -0.55
N LEU A 76 24.93 26.85 -0.78
CA LEU A 76 25.46 27.06 -2.12
C LEU A 76 25.91 25.76 -2.76
N LEU A 77 25.61 25.58 -4.05
CA LEU A 77 26.12 24.49 -4.88
C LEU A 77 27.13 25.02 -5.88
N THR A 78 28.26 24.38 -6.07
CA THR A 78 29.26 24.80 -7.06
C THR A 78 29.90 23.62 -7.78
N GLY A 79 30.08 23.75 -9.08
CA GLY A 79 30.82 22.79 -9.92
C GLY A 79 32.29 23.19 -10.22
N SER A 80 32.72 24.36 -9.76
CA SER A 80 33.99 24.91 -10.13
C SER A 80 34.71 25.59 -8.95
N GLU A 81 35.98 25.92 -9.11
CA GLU A 81 36.80 26.66 -8.13
C GLU A 81 36.42 28.16 -8.01
N ILE A 82 35.32 28.59 -8.69
CA ILE A 82 34.85 29.99 -8.70
C ILE A 82 34.36 30.43 -7.32
N ALA A 83 33.67 29.54 -6.59
CA ALA A 83 33.29 29.78 -5.21
C ALA A 83 34.19 28.98 -4.27
N THR A 84 34.90 29.69 -3.41
CA THR A 84 35.67 29.08 -2.33
C THR A 84 34.88 29.11 -1.04
N GLU A 85 35.33 28.33 -0.05
CA GLU A 85 34.78 28.36 1.31
C GLU A 85 34.80 29.80 1.89
N ALA A 86 35.81 30.57 1.60
CA ALA A 86 35.93 31.94 2.07
C ALA A 86 34.88 32.86 1.46
N THR A 87 34.72 32.81 0.13
CA THR A 87 33.73 33.65 -0.59
C THR A 87 32.27 33.29 -0.23
N ALA A 88 31.95 32.00 -0.03
CA ALA A 88 30.64 31.56 0.43
C ALA A 88 30.33 32.05 1.85
N ARG A 89 31.32 31.99 2.74
CA ARG A 89 31.21 32.49 4.13
C ARG A 89 31.05 34.01 4.18
N GLU A 90 31.83 34.74 3.37
CA GLU A 90 31.71 36.21 3.24
C GLU A 90 30.35 36.63 2.71
N ALA A 91 29.75 35.85 1.80
CA ALA A 91 28.40 36.07 1.32
C ALA A 91 27.31 35.70 2.34
N GLY A 92 27.64 35.06 3.45
CA GLY A 92 26.72 34.66 4.53
C GLY A 92 26.07 33.31 4.34
N ALA A 93 26.54 32.45 3.42
CA ALA A 93 26.01 31.11 3.26
C ALA A 93 26.33 30.21 4.45
N GLU A 94 25.39 29.35 4.84
CA GLU A 94 25.56 28.36 5.92
C GLU A 94 26.34 27.13 5.49
N ALA A 95 26.31 26.79 4.19
CA ALA A 95 27.08 25.67 3.64
C ALA A 95 27.45 25.91 2.17
N LEU A 96 28.54 25.27 1.74
CA LEU A 96 28.95 25.16 0.32
C LEU A 96 29.17 23.70 0.00
N ILE A 97 28.48 23.20 -1.04
CA ILE A 97 28.56 21.82 -1.51
C ILE A 97 29.11 21.81 -2.93
N LEU A 98 30.10 20.97 -3.16
CA LEU A 98 30.71 20.79 -4.47
C LEU A 98 29.97 19.76 -5.30
N LYS A 99 29.62 20.13 -6.54
CA LYS A 99 29.15 19.19 -7.58
C LYS A 99 30.39 18.36 -8.03
N PRO A 100 30.25 17.01 -8.14
CA PRO A 100 29.07 16.19 -7.92
C PRO A 100 28.85 15.86 -6.42
N PHE A 101 27.57 15.81 -6.02
CA PHE A 101 27.12 15.52 -4.66
C PHE A 101 26.02 14.46 -4.63
N SER A 102 25.78 13.85 -3.48
CA SER A 102 24.64 13.00 -3.25
C SER A 102 23.41 13.85 -2.90
N PRO A 103 22.25 13.70 -3.59
CA PRO A 103 21.01 14.38 -3.23
C PRO A 103 20.58 14.14 -1.78
N LEU A 104 20.80 12.94 -1.22
CA LEU A 104 20.50 12.65 0.18
C LEU A 104 21.48 13.33 1.15
N GLU A 105 22.77 13.47 0.77
CA GLU A 105 23.71 14.26 1.55
C GLU A 105 23.33 15.75 1.55
N LEU A 106 22.88 16.27 0.40
CA LEU A 106 22.38 17.64 0.31
C LEU A 106 21.15 17.83 1.19
N LEU A 107 20.19 16.92 1.13
CA LEU A 107 18.98 16.95 1.96
C LEU A 107 19.34 17.00 3.45
N ALA A 108 20.24 16.14 3.92
CA ALA A 108 20.67 16.12 5.31
C ALA A 108 21.35 17.44 5.75
N VAL A 109 22.02 18.14 4.82
CA VAL A 109 22.58 19.47 5.09
C VAL A 109 21.49 20.50 5.19
N VAL A 110 20.51 20.50 4.25
CA VAL A 110 19.38 21.42 4.22
C VAL A 110 18.55 21.30 5.50
N GLU A 111 18.19 20.08 5.91
CA GLU A 111 17.44 19.84 7.16
C GLU A 111 18.18 20.41 8.39
N ARG A 112 19.48 20.22 8.47
CA ARG A 112 20.29 20.74 9.58
C ARG A 112 20.32 22.27 9.64
N VAL A 113 20.51 22.93 8.48
CA VAL A 113 20.56 24.40 8.45
C VAL A 113 19.18 25.00 8.66
N ALA A 114 18.11 24.37 8.14
CA ALA A 114 16.74 24.79 8.41
C ALA A 114 16.35 24.67 9.88
N ALA A 115 16.88 23.65 10.59
CA ALA A 115 16.71 23.50 12.04
C ALA A 115 17.58 24.45 12.89
N GLY A 116 18.30 25.39 12.28
CA GLY A 116 19.22 26.32 12.97
C GLY A 116 20.47 25.64 13.58
N LEU A 117 20.76 24.41 13.17
CA LEU A 117 21.97 23.70 13.59
C LEU A 117 23.11 24.06 12.65
N HIS A 118 24.28 24.41 13.22
CA HIS A 118 25.48 24.63 12.39
C HIS A 118 25.73 23.38 11.55
N ALA A 119 25.62 23.50 10.22
CA ALA A 119 26.16 22.51 9.31
C ALA A 119 27.67 22.45 9.53
N THR A 120 28.25 21.24 9.56
CA THR A 120 29.72 21.11 9.46
C THR A 120 30.11 21.75 8.13
N PRO A 121 30.91 22.82 8.15
CA PRO A 121 31.09 23.63 6.97
C PRO A 121 31.88 22.85 5.92
N PHE A 122 31.54 23.08 4.67
CA PHE A 122 32.43 23.00 3.52
C PHE A 122 33.11 21.65 3.31
N ARG A 123 32.47 20.73 2.59
CA ARG A 123 33.21 19.60 2.02
C ARG A 123 34.00 20.06 0.81
N ALA A 124 35.33 20.14 0.96
CA ALA A 124 36.24 20.09 -0.15
C ALA A 124 36.12 18.69 -0.81
N GLY A 125 35.22 18.54 -1.76
CA GLY A 125 35.13 17.36 -2.62
C GLY A 125 36.29 17.43 -3.62
N GLY A 126 37.12 16.36 -3.70
CA GLY A 126 38.07 16.23 -4.79
C GLY A 126 37.38 16.24 -6.14
N LYS A 127 38.13 16.56 -7.22
CA LYS A 127 37.62 16.51 -8.61
C LYS A 127 37.02 15.14 -8.91
N ARG A 128 35.68 15.02 -8.82
CA ARG A 128 34.96 13.82 -9.23
C ARG A 128 34.57 13.98 -10.70
N ARG A 129 34.55 12.85 -11.43
CA ARG A 129 34.16 12.84 -12.84
C ARG A 129 32.61 12.84 -12.91
N PRO A 130 32.01 13.37 -14.01
CA PRO A 130 30.53 13.34 -14.20
C PRO A 130 29.92 11.94 -14.07
N GLU A 131 30.68 10.89 -14.44
CA GLU A 131 30.29 9.49 -14.29
C GLU A 131 30.09 9.09 -12.80
N GLU A 132 30.87 9.68 -11.89
CA GLU A 132 30.73 9.43 -10.44
C GLU A 132 29.46 10.04 -9.87
N GLN A 133 28.99 11.16 -10.44
CA GLN A 133 27.70 11.77 -10.08
C GLN A 133 26.54 10.84 -10.36
N LEU A 134 26.51 10.21 -11.55
CA LEU A 134 25.47 9.27 -11.94
C LEU A 134 25.43 8.05 -11.01
N LEU A 135 26.60 7.56 -10.58
CA LEU A 135 26.70 6.45 -9.63
C LEU A 135 26.17 6.82 -8.23
N LEU A 136 26.44 8.03 -7.78
CA LEU A 136 25.88 8.53 -6.50
C LEU A 136 24.35 8.61 -6.58
N TYR A 137 23.81 9.18 -7.66
CA TYR A 137 22.37 9.28 -7.86
C TYR A 137 21.71 7.89 -7.93
N ALA A 138 22.30 6.95 -8.67
CA ALA A 138 21.79 5.58 -8.77
C ALA A 138 21.79 4.86 -7.42
N ARG A 139 22.82 5.12 -6.58
CA ARG A 139 22.89 4.57 -5.22
C ARG A 139 21.79 5.14 -4.33
N ASP A 140 21.61 6.45 -4.35
CA ASP A 140 20.64 7.14 -3.50
C ASP A 140 19.21 6.77 -3.90
N LEU A 141 18.92 6.74 -5.21
CA LEU A 141 17.62 6.27 -5.73
C LEU A 141 17.32 4.83 -5.31
N ARG A 142 18.32 3.95 -5.36
CA ARG A 142 18.15 2.57 -4.87
C ARG A 142 17.81 2.55 -3.39
N HIS A 143 18.49 3.36 -2.58
CA HIS A 143 18.25 3.44 -1.14
C HIS A 143 16.82 3.92 -0.83
N LEU A 144 16.36 4.97 -1.52
CA LEU A 144 14.97 5.47 -1.39
C LEU A 144 13.94 4.42 -1.77
N LEU A 145 14.16 3.69 -2.88
CA LEU A 145 13.29 2.59 -3.29
C LEU A 145 13.25 1.44 -2.26
N GLU A 146 14.39 1.16 -1.61
CA GLU A 146 14.45 0.14 -0.55
C GLU A 146 13.69 0.58 0.70
N LEU A 147 13.78 1.85 1.08
CA LEU A 147 13.04 2.44 2.19
C LEU A 147 11.52 2.42 1.91
N GLU A 148 11.10 2.90 0.74
CA GLU A 148 9.69 2.89 0.33
C GLU A 148 9.11 1.47 0.34
N ARG A 149 9.83 0.51 -0.24
CA ARG A 149 9.44 -0.91 -0.21
C ARG A 149 9.35 -1.47 1.21
N GLY A 150 10.26 -1.04 2.08
CA GLY A 150 10.25 -1.42 3.50
C GLY A 150 8.99 -0.90 4.21
N GLN A 151 8.69 0.39 4.06
CA GLN A 151 7.49 1.02 4.63
C GLN A 151 6.20 0.39 4.10
N ARG A 152 6.12 0.17 2.79
CA ARG A 152 4.97 -0.49 2.17
C ARG A 152 4.73 -1.89 2.73
N ARG A 153 5.79 -2.70 2.90
CA ARG A 153 5.68 -4.04 3.52
C ARG A 153 5.19 -3.99 4.96
N LEU A 154 5.72 -3.06 5.76
CA LEU A 154 5.28 -2.88 7.16
C LEU A 154 3.80 -2.50 7.22
N LEU A 155 3.36 -1.58 6.37
CA LEU A 155 1.96 -1.16 6.30
C LEU A 155 1.04 -2.31 5.87
N GLN A 156 1.42 -3.08 4.85
CA GLN A 156 0.68 -4.27 4.42
C GLN A 156 0.60 -5.34 5.52
N SER A 157 1.70 -5.57 6.27
CA SER A 157 1.70 -6.50 7.41
C SER A 157 0.74 -6.05 8.49
N ALA A 158 0.77 -4.77 8.87
CA ALA A 158 -0.12 -4.20 9.88
C ALA A 158 -1.61 -4.28 9.46
N TYR A 159 -1.92 -4.03 8.20
CA TYR A 159 -3.28 -4.24 7.67
C TYR A 159 -3.69 -5.70 7.74
N HIS A 160 -2.84 -6.61 7.30
CA HIS A 160 -3.13 -8.04 7.34
C HIS A 160 -3.37 -8.53 8.77
N GLU A 161 -2.53 -8.15 9.72
CA GLU A 161 -2.68 -8.51 11.14
C GLU A 161 -3.98 -7.96 11.72
N THR A 162 -4.33 -6.70 11.41
CA THR A 162 -5.56 -6.06 11.86
C THR A 162 -6.80 -6.77 11.32
N VAL A 163 -6.82 -7.06 10.00
CA VAL A 163 -7.93 -7.78 9.36
C VAL A 163 -8.06 -9.19 9.92
N THR A 164 -6.95 -9.89 10.15
CA THR A 164 -6.94 -11.21 10.76
C THR A 164 -7.54 -11.19 12.16
N ALA A 165 -7.15 -10.22 12.99
CA ALA A 165 -7.69 -10.06 14.33
C ALA A 165 -9.21 -9.76 14.31
N LEU A 166 -9.67 -8.90 13.40
CA LEU A 166 -11.09 -8.60 13.22
C LEU A 166 -11.89 -9.82 12.76
N ALA A 167 -11.39 -10.58 11.79
CA ALA A 167 -12.01 -11.81 11.33
C ALA A 167 -12.12 -12.83 12.46
N GLY A 168 -11.05 -13.03 13.24
CA GLY A 168 -11.05 -13.92 14.40
C GLY A 168 -12.02 -13.49 15.50
N ALA A 169 -12.12 -12.20 15.80
CA ALA A 169 -13.09 -11.66 16.75
C ALA A 169 -14.53 -11.92 16.30
N LEU A 170 -14.80 -11.79 15.01
CA LEU A 170 -16.12 -12.09 14.43
C LEU A 170 -16.47 -13.57 14.49
N GLU A 171 -15.52 -14.43 14.11
CA GLU A 171 -15.71 -15.89 14.19
C GLU A 171 -15.99 -16.38 15.61
N SER A 172 -15.37 -15.75 16.62
CA SER A 172 -15.66 -16.06 18.03
C SER A 172 -17.12 -15.79 18.43
N LYS A 173 -17.77 -14.81 17.76
CA LYS A 173 -19.19 -14.53 17.95
C LYS A 173 -20.09 -15.61 17.34
N ASP A 174 -19.68 -16.25 16.26
CA ASP A 174 -20.43 -17.29 15.52
C ASP A 174 -20.02 -18.73 15.92
N HIS A 175 -19.43 -18.90 17.10
CA HIS A 175 -18.89 -20.21 17.57
C HIS A 175 -17.83 -20.83 16.65
N GLY A 176 -17.16 -20.03 15.82
CA GLY A 176 -16.03 -20.44 14.99
C GLY A 176 -14.71 -20.53 15.80
N THR A 177 -13.74 -21.25 15.27
CA THR A 177 -12.43 -21.47 15.92
C THR A 177 -11.40 -20.38 15.62
N GLY A 178 -11.77 -19.28 14.95
CA GLY A 178 -10.85 -18.21 14.56
C GLY A 178 -9.93 -18.52 13.36
N GLU A 179 -10.01 -19.72 12.83
CA GLU A 179 -9.12 -20.21 11.76
C GLU A 179 -9.82 -20.38 10.40
N HIS A 180 -11.15 -20.34 10.40
CA HIS A 180 -11.96 -20.58 9.20
C HIS A 180 -11.63 -19.58 8.09
N SER A 181 -11.68 -18.28 8.38
CA SER A 181 -11.42 -17.23 7.39
C SER A 181 -10.03 -17.34 6.77
N GLN A 182 -9.01 -17.68 7.56
CA GLN A 182 -7.65 -17.92 7.04
C GLN A 182 -7.58 -19.15 6.14
N ARG A 183 -8.23 -20.26 6.54
CA ARG A 183 -8.24 -21.48 5.72
C ARG A 183 -8.94 -21.24 4.39
N VAL A 184 -10.14 -20.64 4.44
CA VAL A 184 -10.93 -20.34 3.23
C VAL A 184 -10.18 -19.39 2.31
N GLN A 185 -9.57 -18.33 2.86
CA GLN A 185 -8.74 -17.40 2.09
C GLN A 185 -7.60 -18.14 1.36
N ARG A 186 -6.84 -19.00 2.04
CA ARG A 186 -5.75 -19.75 1.40
C ARG A 186 -6.25 -20.75 0.35
N PHE A 187 -7.39 -21.40 0.59
CA PHE A 187 -8.03 -22.26 -0.41
C PHE A 187 -8.49 -21.47 -1.63
N ALA A 188 -9.12 -20.31 -1.41
CA ALA A 188 -9.61 -19.46 -2.49
C ALA A 188 -8.46 -18.93 -3.36
N VAL A 189 -7.34 -18.50 -2.77
CA VAL A 189 -6.15 -18.06 -3.51
C VAL A 189 -5.56 -19.21 -4.36
N GLU A 190 -5.46 -20.42 -3.81
CA GLU A 190 -4.97 -21.59 -4.57
C GLU A 190 -5.89 -21.94 -5.74
N LEU A 191 -7.20 -21.85 -5.56
CA LEU A 191 -8.18 -22.06 -6.62
C LEU A 191 -8.12 -20.95 -7.68
N ALA A 192 -7.94 -19.69 -7.26
CA ALA A 192 -7.87 -18.54 -8.14
C ALA A 192 -6.70 -18.64 -9.11
N GLN A 193 -5.53 -19.10 -8.68
CA GLN A 193 -4.35 -19.27 -9.52
C GLN A 193 -4.61 -20.16 -10.76
N LEU A 194 -5.58 -21.06 -10.69
CA LEU A 194 -5.94 -21.97 -11.77
C LEU A 194 -7.21 -21.57 -12.52
N ALA A 195 -8.22 -21.06 -11.79
CA ALA A 195 -9.52 -20.76 -12.37
C ALA A 195 -9.61 -19.35 -12.98
N ALA A 196 -8.95 -18.37 -12.36
CA ALA A 196 -8.97 -16.96 -12.77
C ALA A 196 -7.76 -16.23 -12.15
N PRO A 197 -6.54 -16.38 -12.70
CA PRO A 197 -5.31 -15.83 -12.13
C PRO A 197 -5.36 -14.31 -11.92
N GLU A 198 -6.09 -13.60 -12.76
CA GLU A 198 -6.32 -12.14 -12.66
C GLU A 198 -6.95 -11.70 -11.33
N VAL A 199 -7.67 -12.59 -10.67
CA VAL A 199 -8.25 -12.34 -9.33
C VAL A 199 -7.16 -12.16 -8.28
N CYS A 200 -5.99 -12.79 -8.47
CA CYS A 200 -4.87 -12.69 -7.55
C CYS A 200 -4.12 -11.35 -7.65
N ASP A 201 -4.30 -10.60 -8.73
CA ASP A 201 -3.65 -9.29 -8.95
C ASP A 201 -4.32 -8.17 -8.12
N ASP A 202 -5.55 -8.39 -7.67
CA ASP A 202 -6.29 -7.46 -6.82
C ASP A 202 -6.14 -7.84 -5.33
N GLU A 203 -5.25 -7.15 -4.63
CA GLU A 203 -5.01 -7.37 -3.19
C GLU A 203 -6.30 -7.26 -2.34
N SER A 204 -7.28 -6.47 -2.77
CA SER A 204 -8.55 -6.29 -2.05
C SER A 204 -9.35 -7.58 -1.92
N VAL A 205 -9.21 -8.49 -2.88
CA VAL A 205 -9.90 -9.80 -2.90
C VAL A 205 -9.49 -10.67 -1.72
N SER A 206 -8.21 -10.70 -1.40
CA SER A 206 -7.69 -11.45 -0.25
C SER A 206 -8.32 -11.01 1.06
N TYR A 207 -8.47 -9.70 1.26
CA TYR A 207 -9.18 -9.14 2.42
C TYR A 207 -10.69 -9.38 2.36
N GLY A 208 -11.29 -9.34 1.17
CA GLY A 208 -12.70 -9.71 0.95
C GLY A 208 -12.97 -11.15 1.38
N PHE A 209 -12.07 -12.09 1.07
CA PHE A 209 -12.15 -13.48 1.53
C PHE A 209 -12.13 -13.60 3.06
N MET A 210 -11.26 -12.84 3.72
CA MET A 210 -11.16 -12.86 5.18
C MET A 210 -12.36 -12.24 5.88
N LEU A 211 -12.95 -11.18 5.29
CA LEU A 211 -14.02 -10.39 5.89
C LEU A 211 -15.41 -10.70 5.27
N HIS A 212 -15.56 -11.80 4.52
CA HIS A 212 -16.81 -12.13 3.82
C HIS A 212 -18.03 -12.08 4.73
N ASP A 213 -17.87 -12.50 5.95
CA ASP A 213 -18.94 -12.64 6.96
C ASP A 213 -19.03 -11.44 7.94
N VAL A 214 -18.28 -10.35 7.73
CA VAL A 214 -18.23 -9.22 8.68
C VAL A 214 -19.61 -8.63 9.00
N GLY A 215 -20.54 -8.69 8.07
CA GLY A 215 -21.90 -8.21 8.29
C GLY A 215 -22.71 -9.00 9.34
N LYS A 216 -22.26 -10.19 9.74
CA LYS A 216 -22.85 -10.96 10.85
C LYS A 216 -22.80 -10.19 12.18
N ILE A 217 -21.93 -9.18 12.30
CA ILE A 217 -21.91 -8.30 13.47
C ILE A 217 -23.27 -7.59 13.69
N GLY A 218 -23.99 -7.31 12.62
CA GLY A 218 -25.33 -6.71 12.64
C GLY A 218 -26.47 -7.71 12.86
N ILE A 219 -26.18 -9.01 12.87
CA ILE A 219 -27.19 -10.04 13.08
C ILE A 219 -27.39 -10.26 14.59
N PRO A 220 -28.65 -10.26 15.10
CA PRO A 220 -28.93 -10.51 16.51
C PRO A 220 -28.45 -11.90 16.96
N ASP A 221 -27.84 -12.00 18.14
CA ASP A 221 -27.28 -13.25 18.67
C ASP A 221 -28.30 -14.38 18.77
N ARG A 222 -29.58 -14.06 19.08
CA ARG A 222 -30.67 -15.04 19.13
C ARG A 222 -30.93 -15.74 17.79
N ILE A 223 -30.49 -15.15 16.66
CA ILE A 223 -30.59 -15.74 15.32
C ILE A 223 -29.26 -16.40 14.96
N LEU A 224 -28.16 -15.69 15.17
CA LEU A 224 -26.82 -16.19 14.84
C LEU A 224 -26.48 -17.48 15.60
N GLN A 225 -26.80 -17.51 16.89
CA GLN A 225 -26.50 -18.64 17.80
C GLN A 225 -27.68 -19.57 18.05
N LYS A 226 -28.72 -19.52 17.20
CA LYS A 226 -29.92 -20.32 17.40
C LYS A 226 -29.63 -21.83 17.33
N PRO A 227 -29.95 -22.60 18.37
CA PRO A 227 -29.80 -24.04 18.35
C PRO A 227 -30.97 -24.67 17.54
N GLY A 228 -30.80 -24.76 16.23
CA GLY A 228 -31.80 -25.36 15.34
C GLY A 228 -32.05 -24.57 14.05
N PRO A 229 -32.95 -25.03 13.19
CA PRO A 229 -33.19 -24.40 11.91
C PRO A 229 -33.82 -23.00 12.05
N LEU A 230 -33.41 -22.07 11.19
CA LEU A 230 -33.96 -20.74 11.11
C LEU A 230 -35.35 -20.81 10.46
N THR A 231 -36.29 -20.02 10.98
CA THR A 231 -37.56 -19.74 10.29
C THR A 231 -37.30 -18.94 9.01
N SER A 232 -38.30 -18.85 8.12
CA SER A 232 -38.17 -18.09 6.87
C SER A 232 -37.85 -16.60 7.11
N THR A 233 -38.37 -16.01 8.19
CA THR A 233 -38.08 -14.61 8.57
C THR A 233 -36.68 -14.44 9.13
N GLU A 234 -36.24 -15.34 10.01
CA GLU A 234 -34.89 -15.35 10.55
C GLU A 234 -33.84 -15.60 9.46
N ARG A 235 -34.14 -16.47 8.50
CA ARG A 235 -33.30 -16.74 7.33
C ARG A 235 -33.11 -15.47 6.50
N ARG A 236 -34.21 -14.77 6.14
CA ARG A 236 -34.11 -13.49 5.41
C ARG A 236 -33.25 -12.47 6.16
N LEU A 237 -33.36 -12.41 7.50
CA LEU A 237 -32.51 -11.51 8.29
C LEU A 237 -31.07 -11.97 8.30
N MET A 238 -30.79 -13.27 8.39
CA MET A 238 -29.43 -13.80 8.25
C MET A 238 -28.81 -13.46 6.88
N GLU A 239 -29.58 -13.58 5.81
CA GLU A 239 -29.10 -13.28 4.43
C GLU A 239 -28.71 -11.82 4.24
N THR A 240 -29.20 -10.90 5.09
CA THR A 240 -28.79 -9.47 5.01
C THR A 240 -27.33 -9.22 5.42
N HIS A 241 -26.62 -10.20 6.04
CA HIS A 241 -25.24 -9.99 6.44
C HIS A 241 -24.32 -9.62 5.25
N THR A 242 -24.61 -10.09 4.04
CA THR A 242 -23.84 -9.75 2.83
C THR A 242 -23.95 -8.27 2.50
N VAL A 243 -25.12 -7.69 2.60
CA VAL A 243 -25.38 -6.26 2.34
C VAL A 243 -24.82 -5.41 3.49
N LEU A 244 -25.07 -5.80 4.74
CA LEU A 244 -24.53 -5.13 5.93
C LEU A 244 -23.00 -5.14 5.93
N GLY A 245 -22.38 -6.22 5.47
CA GLY A 245 -20.93 -6.31 5.33
C GLY A 245 -20.37 -5.27 4.36
N VAL A 246 -21.00 -5.10 3.22
CA VAL A 246 -20.64 -4.05 2.26
C VAL A 246 -20.81 -2.64 2.86
N GLU A 247 -21.92 -2.40 3.57
CA GLU A 247 -22.17 -1.11 4.22
C GLU A 247 -21.08 -0.78 5.27
N LEU A 248 -20.68 -1.76 6.07
CA LEU A 248 -19.63 -1.61 7.07
C LEU A 248 -18.26 -1.31 6.45
N LEU A 249 -17.96 -1.97 5.33
CA LEU A 249 -16.62 -1.93 4.71
C LEU A 249 -16.46 -0.87 3.61
N ARG A 250 -17.54 -0.24 3.13
CA ARG A 250 -17.48 0.71 1.99
C ARG A 250 -16.54 1.90 2.20
N GLY A 251 -16.27 2.28 3.46
CA GLY A 251 -15.34 3.34 3.84
C GLY A 251 -13.87 2.93 3.83
N VAL A 252 -13.58 1.64 3.74
CA VAL A 252 -12.22 1.07 3.80
C VAL A 252 -11.59 1.09 2.43
N SER A 253 -10.59 1.96 2.22
CA SER A 253 -10.04 2.24 0.89
C SER A 253 -9.41 1.02 0.21
N PHE A 254 -8.71 0.17 0.96
CA PHE A 254 -8.03 -1.03 0.43
C PHE A 254 -8.96 -2.21 0.12
N LEU A 255 -10.26 -2.10 0.45
CA LEU A 255 -11.28 -3.11 0.14
C LEU A 255 -12.18 -2.73 -1.05
N ARG A 256 -11.93 -1.60 -1.69
CA ARG A 256 -12.74 -1.14 -2.83
C ARG A 256 -12.60 -2.08 -4.02
N GLY A 257 -13.67 -2.22 -4.80
CA GLY A 257 -13.68 -3.09 -5.99
C GLY A 257 -14.01 -4.53 -5.66
N SER A 258 -13.19 -5.45 -6.18
CA SER A 258 -13.47 -6.89 -6.15
C SER A 258 -13.57 -7.48 -4.74
N GLY A 259 -12.88 -6.90 -3.75
CA GLY A 259 -12.99 -7.34 -2.36
C GLY A 259 -14.39 -7.14 -1.77
N LEU A 260 -15.03 -5.98 -2.02
CA LEU A 260 -16.41 -5.75 -1.61
C LEU A 260 -17.42 -6.61 -2.38
N GLU A 261 -17.12 -6.92 -3.64
CA GLU A 261 -17.96 -7.83 -4.44
C GLU A 261 -17.95 -9.25 -3.86
N VAL A 262 -16.84 -9.72 -3.32
CA VAL A 262 -16.79 -10.99 -2.58
C VAL A 262 -17.72 -10.94 -1.38
N VAL A 263 -17.60 -9.92 -0.53
CA VAL A 263 -18.44 -9.76 0.67
C VAL A 263 -19.92 -9.75 0.31
N ARG A 264 -20.29 -9.08 -0.80
CA ARG A 264 -21.67 -9.03 -1.26
C ARG A 264 -22.16 -10.37 -1.80
N SER A 265 -21.34 -11.05 -2.64
CA SER A 265 -21.82 -12.07 -3.58
C SER A 265 -21.35 -13.49 -3.24
N HIS A 266 -20.69 -13.73 -2.11
CA HIS A 266 -20.15 -15.05 -1.75
C HIS A 266 -21.23 -16.13 -1.54
N HIS A 267 -22.49 -15.74 -1.37
CA HIS A 267 -23.63 -16.65 -1.29
C HIS A 267 -24.47 -16.72 -2.58
N GLU A 268 -24.01 -16.06 -3.65
CA GLU A 268 -24.61 -16.28 -4.96
C GLU A 268 -24.33 -17.70 -5.46
N ARG A 269 -25.22 -18.23 -6.25
CA ARG A 269 -25.16 -19.59 -6.78
C ARG A 269 -25.14 -19.56 -8.29
N TRP A 270 -24.38 -20.46 -8.89
CA TRP A 270 -24.30 -20.55 -10.34
C TRP A 270 -25.68 -20.64 -11.04
N ASP A 271 -26.65 -21.30 -10.42
CA ASP A 271 -28.01 -21.48 -10.91
C ASP A 271 -28.96 -20.28 -10.67
N GLY A 272 -28.46 -19.17 -10.09
CA GLY A 272 -29.23 -17.95 -9.81
C GLY A 272 -30.17 -18.06 -8.60
N ARG A 273 -30.05 -19.13 -7.80
CA ARG A 273 -30.88 -19.33 -6.59
C ARG A 273 -30.19 -18.88 -5.31
N GLY A 274 -29.14 -18.07 -5.46
CA GLY A 274 -28.37 -17.48 -4.37
C GLY A 274 -28.96 -16.17 -3.88
N TYR A 275 -28.22 -15.47 -3.06
CA TYR A 275 -28.53 -14.15 -2.53
C TYR A 275 -27.25 -13.29 -2.41
N PRO A 276 -27.36 -11.95 -2.33
CA PRO A 276 -28.57 -11.12 -2.16
C PRO A 276 -29.24 -10.75 -3.48
N ASP A 277 -28.54 -10.81 -4.63
CA ASP A 277 -29.00 -10.27 -5.90
C ASP A 277 -29.62 -11.33 -6.83
N GLY A 278 -29.40 -12.63 -6.57
CA GLY A 278 -29.84 -13.72 -7.43
C GLY A 278 -29.10 -13.77 -8.76
N ARG A 279 -27.84 -13.37 -8.79
CA ARG A 279 -26.97 -13.43 -9.97
C ARG A 279 -26.74 -14.88 -10.40
N ALA A 280 -26.58 -15.12 -11.69
CA ALA A 280 -26.36 -16.45 -12.24
C ALA A 280 -25.14 -16.51 -13.16
N GLY A 281 -24.50 -17.67 -13.21
CA GLY A 281 -23.39 -17.92 -14.14
C GLY A 281 -22.25 -16.92 -13.99
N THR A 282 -21.83 -16.35 -15.12
CA THR A 282 -20.73 -15.38 -15.18
C THR A 282 -21.07 -13.97 -14.71
N ASP A 283 -22.36 -13.68 -14.42
CA ASP A 283 -22.76 -12.40 -13.79
C ASP A 283 -22.32 -12.33 -12.32
N ILE A 284 -22.00 -13.48 -11.72
CA ILE A 284 -21.38 -13.55 -10.40
C ILE A 284 -19.89 -13.20 -10.56
N PRO A 285 -19.35 -12.26 -9.78
CA PRO A 285 -17.93 -11.93 -9.79
C PRO A 285 -17.04 -13.17 -9.63
N ALA A 286 -15.96 -13.27 -10.43
CA ALA A 286 -15.09 -14.45 -10.44
C ALA A 286 -14.56 -14.79 -9.03
N ALA A 287 -14.13 -13.79 -8.27
CA ALA A 287 -13.67 -13.98 -6.90
C ALA A 287 -14.75 -14.59 -5.98
N ALA A 288 -16.02 -14.17 -6.12
CA ALA A 288 -17.12 -14.74 -5.32
C ALA A 288 -17.43 -16.19 -5.71
N ARG A 289 -17.36 -16.54 -7.01
CA ARG A 289 -17.52 -17.92 -7.49
C ARG A 289 -16.44 -18.84 -6.94
N ILE A 290 -15.20 -18.38 -6.92
CA ILE A 290 -14.04 -19.10 -6.34
C ILE A 290 -14.23 -19.27 -4.84
N PHE A 291 -14.59 -18.18 -4.16
CA PHE A 291 -14.80 -18.20 -2.71
C PHE A 291 -15.88 -19.21 -2.30
N ALA A 292 -17.00 -19.27 -3.00
CA ALA A 292 -18.11 -20.19 -2.70
C ALA A 292 -17.65 -21.67 -2.68
N VAL A 293 -16.73 -22.07 -3.56
CA VAL A 293 -16.16 -23.42 -3.55
C VAL A 293 -15.21 -23.62 -2.37
N ALA A 294 -14.36 -22.63 -2.07
CA ALA A 294 -13.43 -22.69 -0.96
C ALA A 294 -14.14 -22.77 0.40
N ASP A 295 -15.14 -21.92 0.60
CA ASP A 295 -15.96 -21.90 1.82
C ASP A 295 -16.74 -23.21 2.01
N ALA A 296 -17.40 -23.71 0.96
CA ALA A 296 -18.08 -24.99 1.02
C ALA A 296 -17.13 -26.16 1.33
N LEU A 297 -15.92 -26.15 0.76
CA LEU A 297 -14.89 -27.16 1.04
C LEU A 297 -14.49 -27.13 2.52
N ASP A 298 -14.17 -25.94 3.06
CA ASP A 298 -13.81 -25.80 4.48
C ASP A 298 -14.99 -26.20 5.38
N ALA A 299 -16.19 -25.72 5.07
CA ALA A 299 -17.38 -26.06 5.80
C ALA A 299 -17.66 -27.57 5.84
N MET A 300 -17.42 -28.30 4.73
CA MET A 300 -17.60 -29.75 4.67
C MET A 300 -16.51 -30.52 5.39
N THR A 301 -15.28 -30.04 5.38
CA THR A 301 -14.10 -30.75 5.92
C THR A 301 -13.70 -30.34 7.33
N SER A 302 -14.45 -29.44 7.97
CA SER A 302 -14.26 -28.99 9.35
C SER A 302 -15.38 -29.52 10.26
N ASP A 303 -15.05 -29.86 11.50
CA ASP A 303 -16.04 -30.20 12.52
C ASP A 303 -16.87 -28.96 12.89
N ARG A 304 -18.17 -29.12 13.01
CA ARG A 304 -19.11 -28.10 13.49
C ARG A 304 -19.90 -28.63 14.68
N PRO A 305 -20.44 -27.79 15.56
CA PRO A 305 -21.13 -28.24 16.77
C PRO A 305 -22.22 -29.32 16.53
N TYR A 306 -22.81 -29.30 15.34
CA TYR A 306 -23.92 -30.19 14.97
C TYR A 306 -23.56 -31.22 13.88
N ARG A 307 -22.31 -31.22 13.35
CA ARG A 307 -21.91 -32.11 12.25
C ARG A 307 -20.42 -32.38 12.25
N ARG A 308 -20.04 -33.67 12.22
CA ARG A 308 -18.64 -34.07 12.01
C ARG A 308 -18.15 -33.74 10.60
N ALA A 309 -16.86 -33.51 10.46
CA ALA A 309 -16.20 -33.29 9.19
C ALA A 309 -16.42 -34.47 8.23
N MET A 310 -16.67 -34.15 6.97
CA MET A 310 -16.67 -35.12 5.88
C MET A 310 -15.22 -35.47 5.50
N SER A 311 -15.03 -36.68 4.97
CA SER A 311 -13.74 -37.00 4.35
C SER A 311 -13.53 -36.19 3.07
N TRP A 312 -12.27 -35.86 2.75
CA TRP A 312 -11.93 -35.12 1.53
C TRP A 312 -12.51 -35.74 0.23
N PRO A 313 -12.48 -37.08 0.05
CA PRO A 313 -13.15 -37.68 -1.13
C PRO A 313 -14.65 -37.47 -1.14
N ALA A 314 -15.31 -37.44 0.03
CA ALA A 314 -16.75 -37.19 0.11
C ALA A 314 -17.07 -35.72 -0.22
N ALA A 315 -16.30 -34.75 0.33
CA ALA A 315 -16.45 -33.35 0.02
C ALA A 315 -16.20 -33.07 -1.49
N GLY A 316 -15.19 -33.71 -2.07
CA GLY A 316 -14.93 -33.60 -3.51
C GLY A 316 -16.09 -34.07 -4.38
N ARG A 317 -16.68 -35.22 -4.05
CA ARG A 317 -17.88 -35.71 -4.77
C ARG A 317 -19.05 -34.76 -4.64
N GLU A 318 -19.27 -34.14 -3.49
CA GLU A 318 -20.33 -33.15 -3.29
C GLU A 318 -20.12 -31.90 -4.16
N LEU A 319 -18.88 -31.36 -4.20
CA LEU A 319 -18.55 -30.24 -5.08
C LEU A 319 -18.85 -30.59 -6.56
N GLU A 320 -18.50 -31.80 -6.98
CA GLU A 320 -18.78 -32.28 -8.34
C GLU A 320 -20.28 -32.41 -8.63
N LEU A 321 -21.08 -32.93 -7.70
CA LEU A 321 -22.54 -33.05 -7.84
C LEU A 321 -23.24 -31.69 -7.92
N GLN A 322 -22.66 -30.67 -7.33
CA GLN A 322 -23.18 -29.30 -7.33
C GLN A 322 -22.56 -28.41 -8.42
N SER A 323 -21.67 -28.96 -9.27
CA SER A 323 -21.11 -28.26 -10.43
C SER A 323 -22.24 -27.88 -11.40
N GLY A 324 -22.25 -26.63 -11.87
CA GLY A 324 -23.30 -26.09 -12.73
C GLY A 324 -24.62 -25.80 -12.01
N LYS A 325 -24.69 -26.02 -10.70
CA LYS A 325 -25.85 -25.68 -9.85
C LYS A 325 -25.44 -24.63 -8.80
N GLN A 326 -24.81 -25.07 -7.73
CA GLN A 326 -24.28 -24.17 -6.72
C GLN A 326 -22.96 -23.54 -7.16
N PHE A 327 -22.09 -24.31 -7.77
CA PHE A 327 -20.71 -23.94 -8.07
C PHE A 327 -20.44 -23.76 -9.56
N ASP A 328 -19.54 -22.83 -9.87
CA ASP A 328 -18.99 -22.66 -11.22
C ASP A 328 -18.25 -23.93 -11.64
N PRO A 329 -18.60 -24.54 -12.81
CA PRO A 329 -17.89 -25.71 -13.33
C PRO A 329 -16.39 -25.50 -13.49
N ALA A 330 -15.93 -24.32 -13.92
CA ALA A 330 -14.52 -24.01 -14.09
C ALA A 330 -13.76 -24.03 -12.76
N VAL A 331 -14.37 -23.54 -11.69
CA VAL A 331 -13.77 -23.55 -10.34
C VAL A 331 -13.73 -24.99 -9.78
N VAL A 332 -14.76 -25.79 -10.05
CA VAL A 332 -14.77 -27.22 -9.67
C VAL A 332 -13.68 -28.01 -10.42
N ASP A 333 -13.41 -27.69 -11.68
CA ASP A 333 -12.32 -28.29 -12.43
C ASP A 333 -10.94 -27.87 -11.87
N ALA A 334 -10.77 -26.59 -11.48
CA ALA A 334 -9.59 -26.14 -10.76
C ALA A 334 -9.39 -26.88 -9.43
N PHE A 335 -10.45 -27.10 -8.65
CA PHE A 335 -10.41 -27.90 -7.43
C PHE A 335 -9.89 -29.33 -7.69
N ARG A 336 -10.33 -29.99 -8.77
CA ARG A 336 -9.82 -31.32 -9.15
C ARG A 336 -8.31 -31.27 -9.42
N ALA A 337 -7.85 -30.23 -10.12
CA ALA A 337 -6.44 -30.08 -10.49
C ALA A 337 -5.54 -29.84 -9.25
N CYS A 338 -5.96 -28.98 -8.31
CA CYS A 338 -5.15 -28.59 -7.14
C CYS A 338 -5.49 -29.33 -5.83
N GLY A 339 -6.32 -30.37 -5.84
CA GLY A 339 -6.79 -31.05 -4.63
C GLY A 339 -5.67 -31.58 -3.71
N ARG A 340 -4.47 -31.88 -4.25
CA ARG A 340 -3.28 -32.24 -3.42
C ARG A 340 -2.71 -31.04 -2.68
N SER A 341 -2.66 -29.89 -3.33
CA SER A 341 -2.17 -28.63 -2.77
C SER A 341 -3.09 -28.13 -1.65
N LEU A 342 -4.41 -28.14 -1.89
CA LEU A 342 -5.41 -27.77 -0.87
C LEU A 342 -5.30 -28.64 0.41
N ARG A 343 -5.10 -29.96 0.26
CA ARG A 343 -4.87 -30.84 1.42
C ARG A 343 -3.56 -30.56 2.15
N ARG A 344 -2.53 -30.10 1.43
CA ARG A 344 -1.27 -29.66 2.04
C ARG A 344 -1.50 -28.40 2.86
N ILE A 345 -2.17 -27.39 2.29
CA ILE A 345 -2.52 -26.13 2.97
C ILE A 345 -3.27 -26.44 4.27
N ARG A 346 -4.29 -27.31 4.22
CA ARG A 346 -5.03 -27.72 5.41
C ARG A 346 -4.12 -28.27 6.51
N ARG A 347 -3.24 -29.22 6.16
CA ARG A 347 -2.33 -29.85 7.14
C ARG A 347 -1.31 -28.88 7.70
N GLU A 348 -0.89 -27.88 6.95
CA GLU A 348 0.03 -26.84 7.43
C GLU A 348 -0.66 -25.95 8.47
N LEU A 349 -1.91 -25.57 8.22
CA LEU A 349 -2.69 -24.74 9.14
C LEU A 349 -3.05 -25.52 10.42
N ASP A 350 -3.49 -26.78 10.31
CA ASP A 350 -3.79 -27.63 11.47
C ASP A 350 -2.58 -27.91 12.37
N LYS A 351 -1.33 -27.68 11.89
CA LYS A 351 -0.11 -27.82 12.70
C LYS A 351 0.32 -26.52 13.36
N ALA A 352 -0.12 -25.39 12.84
CA ALA A 352 0.24 -24.06 13.33
C ALA A 352 -0.73 -23.56 14.43
N ALA A 353 -1.90 -24.19 14.55
CA ALA A 353 -2.91 -24.01 15.56
C ALA A 353 -2.62 -24.89 16.78
#